data_745e79b524131fe269788ea359fb01c1
#
_entry.id   745e79b524131fe269788ea359fb01c1
#
_cell.length_a   1.000
_cell.length_b   1.000
_cell.length_c   1.000
_cell.angle_alpha   90.00
_cell.angle_beta   90.00
_cell.angle_gamma   90.00
#
_symmetry.space_group_name_H-M   'P 1'
#
loop_
_entity.id
_entity.type
_entity.pdbx_description
1 polymer ?
#
loop_
_entity_poly.entity_id
_entity_poly.type
_entity_poly.pdbx_seq_one_letter_code
_entity_poly.pdbx_strand_id
1 'polypeptide(L)'
;MYVCELPEYNAYAAADNPHEKGAVKLLVDTNGDGRYNKATLFVKDIAYPTAIICWDNGVFIGSAPDIFYCKDTTGDGIANVREKILTGFGSDLAGEAHLNSFRWGVDNRIHISTNLSGGDIRLANTAESTAVSTRGRGIILNPRDLSAFELTSGAGQHGMSMDNWGRKFVCSNSVPAQMLMLDDRY
;
A
#
# COMPACT_ATOMS: atom_id res chain seq x y z
N MET A 1 -3.25 14.16 8.77
CA MET A 1 -2.21 13.35 8.08
C MET A 1 -2.23 11.93 8.63
N TYR A 2 -2.19 10.91 7.79
CA TYR A 2 -2.04 9.52 8.23
C TYR A 2 -0.58 9.09 8.20
N VAL A 3 -0.15 8.33 9.19
CA VAL A 3 1.25 7.86 9.35
C VAL A 3 1.24 6.38 9.69
N CYS A 4 1.95 5.59 8.88
CA CYS A 4 2.23 4.19 9.19
C CYS A 4 3.32 4.10 10.27
N GLU A 5 3.08 3.31 11.30
CA GLU A 5 4.07 2.98 12.32
C GLU A 5 4.43 1.51 12.24
N LEU A 6 5.72 1.25 12.16
CA LEU A 6 6.28 -0.10 12.19
C LEU A 6 6.71 -0.40 13.62
N PRO A 7 6.50 -1.64 14.12
CA PRO A 7 6.93 -2.02 15.45
C PRO A 7 8.45 -2.08 15.56
N GLU A 8 9.10 -2.61 14.52
CA GLU A 8 10.55 -2.72 14.42
C GLU A 8 11.01 -2.75 12.97
N TYR A 9 12.14 -2.13 12.65
CA TYR A 9 12.68 -2.08 11.30
C TYR A 9 13.18 -3.46 10.81
N ASN A 10 13.71 -4.28 11.69
CA ASN A 10 14.27 -5.60 11.37
C ASN A 10 13.24 -6.74 11.39
N ALA A 11 12.07 -6.49 10.87
CA ALA A 11 10.95 -7.42 10.94
C ALA A 11 11.03 -8.66 10.01
N TYR A 12 12.21 -9.26 9.84
CA TYR A 12 12.25 -10.70 9.57
C TYR A 12 11.55 -11.49 10.68
N ALA A 13 11.49 -10.90 11.87
CA ALA A 13 10.82 -11.45 13.05
C ALA A 13 9.34 -11.09 13.16
N ALA A 14 8.84 -10.09 12.45
CA ALA A 14 7.45 -9.66 12.61
C ALA A 14 6.44 -10.68 12.04
N ALA A 15 6.83 -11.46 11.04
CA ALA A 15 6.01 -12.58 10.57
C ALA A 15 5.90 -13.68 11.64
N ASP A 16 6.93 -13.85 12.47
CA ASP A 16 7.00 -14.87 13.51
C ASP A 16 6.65 -14.35 14.91
N ASN A 17 6.55 -13.01 15.09
CA ASN A 17 6.18 -12.41 16.37
C ASN A 17 4.76 -11.82 16.31
N PRO A 18 3.71 -12.58 16.70
CA PRO A 18 2.34 -12.09 16.67
C PRO A 18 2.05 -10.97 17.67
N HIS A 19 3.02 -10.59 18.50
CA HIS A 19 2.87 -9.57 19.54
C HIS A 19 3.33 -8.17 19.11
N GLU A 20 4.08 -8.07 18.01
CA GLU A 20 4.56 -6.79 17.49
C GLU A 20 3.87 -6.43 16.18
N LYS A 21 2.69 -5.86 16.31
CA LYS A 21 1.93 -5.37 15.16
C LYS A 21 2.11 -3.87 15.01
N GLY A 22 2.18 -3.42 13.76
CA GLY A 22 2.19 -2.02 13.41
C GLY A 22 0.83 -1.35 13.59
N ALA A 23 0.80 -0.08 13.31
CA ALA A 23 -0.38 0.76 13.43
C ALA A 23 -0.41 1.85 12.35
N VAL A 24 -1.57 2.47 12.20
CA VAL A 24 -1.70 3.75 11.48
C VAL A 24 -2.22 4.80 12.44
N LYS A 25 -1.54 5.93 12.53
CA LYS A 25 -1.98 7.10 13.31
C LYS A 25 -2.57 8.17 12.41
N LEU A 26 -3.61 8.82 12.91
CA LEU A 26 -4.14 10.06 12.37
C LEU A 26 -3.58 11.24 13.17
N LEU A 27 -2.82 12.09 12.51
CA LEU A 27 -2.29 13.33 13.07
C LEU A 27 -3.15 14.51 12.62
N VAL A 28 -3.55 15.36 13.57
CA VAL A 28 -4.41 16.52 13.33
C VAL A 28 -3.74 17.76 13.89
N ASP A 29 -3.75 18.84 13.13
CA ASP A 29 -3.50 20.19 13.58
C ASP A 29 -4.85 20.78 14.04
N THR A 30 -5.07 20.89 15.34
CA THR A 30 -6.36 21.31 15.88
C THR A 30 -6.49 22.82 16.08
N ASN A 31 -5.36 23.56 15.99
CA ASN A 31 -5.31 25.01 16.20
C ASN A 31 -4.94 25.80 14.93
N GLY A 32 -4.59 25.11 13.83
CA GLY A 32 -4.30 25.72 12.55
C GLY A 32 -2.93 26.43 12.46
N ASP A 33 -1.98 26.07 13.33
CA ASP A 33 -0.64 26.69 13.34
C ASP A 33 0.38 26.02 12.39
N GLY A 34 -0.06 24.99 11.67
CA GLY A 34 0.78 24.21 10.75
C GLY A 34 1.55 23.08 11.44
N ARG A 35 1.29 22.81 12.72
CA ARG A 35 1.90 21.72 13.48
C ARG A 35 0.86 20.72 13.94
N TYR A 36 1.17 19.45 13.81
CA TYR A 36 0.28 18.40 14.33
C TYR A 36 0.42 18.31 15.84
N ASN A 37 -0.68 18.58 16.56
CA ASN A 37 -0.73 18.62 18.02
C ASN A 37 -1.64 17.56 18.64
N LYS A 38 -2.35 16.77 17.80
CA LYS A 38 -3.15 15.63 18.23
C LYS A 38 -2.80 14.40 17.39
N ALA A 39 -2.58 13.26 18.05
CA ALA A 39 -2.39 11.96 17.43
C ALA A 39 -3.45 10.98 17.94
N THR A 40 -4.17 10.32 17.02
CA THR A 40 -5.15 9.28 17.33
C THR A 40 -4.71 7.98 16.69
N LEU A 41 -4.84 6.87 17.39
CA LEU A 41 -4.60 5.54 16.85
C LEU A 41 -5.75 5.16 15.91
N PHE A 42 -5.55 5.41 14.61
CA PHE A 42 -6.58 5.22 13.58
C PHE A 42 -6.86 3.74 13.27
N VAL A 43 -5.80 2.96 13.06
CA VAL A 43 -5.87 1.48 12.90
C VAL A 43 -4.78 0.87 13.76
N LYS A 44 -5.16 -0.13 14.54
CA LYS A 44 -4.24 -0.97 15.33
C LYS A 44 -4.17 -2.38 14.78
N ASP A 45 -3.22 -3.14 15.27
CA ASP A 45 -3.08 -4.57 14.97
C ASP A 45 -3.01 -4.87 13.46
N ILE A 46 -2.24 -4.05 12.74
CA ILE A 46 -1.90 -4.25 11.32
C ILE A 46 -0.46 -4.76 11.24
N ALA A 47 -0.19 -5.76 10.38
CA ALA A 47 1.09 -6.48 10.45
C ALA A 47 2.30 -5.59 10.19
N TYR A 48 2.45 -5.08 8.98
CA TYR A 48 3.60 -4.25 8.58
C TYR A 48 3.14 -3.23 7.53
N PRO A 49 2.56 -2.08 7.95
CA PRO A 49 2.02 -1.11 7.01
C PRO A 49 3.14 -0.35 6.29
N THR A 50 3.26 -0.56 4.98
CA THR A 50 4.33 0.00 4.13
C THR A 50 3.85 1.03 3.13
N ALA A 51 2.54 1.16 2.94
CA ALA A 51 1.94 2.11 2.02
C ALA A 51 0.58 2.60 2.52
N ILE A 52 0.25 3.85 2.18
CA ILE A 52 -1.04 4.45 2.52
C ILE A 52 -1.43 5.48 1.46
N ILE A 53 -2.72 5.55 1.13
CA ILE A 53 -3.29 6.58 0.27
C ILE A 53 -4.75 6.88 0.64
N CYS A 54 -5.11 8.17 0.64
CA CYS A 54 -6.46 8.61 0.99
C CYS A 54 -7.45 8.41 -0.17
N TRP A 55 -8.66 7.98 0.16
CA TRP A 55 -9.80 7.87 -0.74
C TRP A 55 -11.11 7.92 0.02
N ASP A 56 -12.10 8.67 -0.48
CA ASP A 56 -13.50 8.69 0.00
C ASP A 56 -13.63 8.76 1.54
N ASN A 57 -12.95 9.72 2.16
CA ASN A 57 -12.86 9.91 3.62
C ASN A 57 -12.30 8.70 4.39
N GLY A 58 -11.65 7.78 3.71
CA GLY A 58 -10.91 6.66 4.27
C GLY A 58 -9.51 6.57 3.68
N VAL A 59 -8.86 5.45 3.92
CA VAL A 59 -7.50 5.19 3.41
C VAL A 59 -7.35 3.74 2.96
N PHE A 60 -6.64 3.53 1.85
CA PHE A 60 -6.08 2.23 1.55
C PHE A 60 -4.75 2.08 2.27
N ILE A 61 -4.52 0.94 2.88
CA ILE A 61 -3.31 0.60 3.63
C ILE A 61 -2.73 -0.68 3.04
N GLY A 62 -1.49 -0.60 2.57
CA GLY A 62 -0.71 -1.76 2.17
C GLY A 62 0.03 -2.35 3.36
N SER A 63 -0.24 -3.60 3.67
CA SER A 63 0.36 -4.37 4.76
C SER A 63 0.40 -5.83 4.34
N ALA A 64 1.49 -6.25 3.68
CA ALA A 64 1.60 -7.62 3.18
C ALA A 64 1.22 -8.66 4.25
N PRO A 65 0.45 -9.69 3.87
CA PRO A 65 0.06 -10.05 2.51
C PRO A 65 -1.18 -9.32 1.97
N ASP A 66 -1.70 -8.30 2.65
CA ASP A 66 -3.01 -7.73 2.38
C ASP A 66 -2.96 -6.23 2.00
N ILE A 67 -3.99 -5.79 1.30
CA ILE A 67 -4.37 -4.38 1.20
C ILE A 67 -5.75 -4.23 1.84
N PHE A 68 -5.84 -3.27 2.76
CA PHE A 68 -7.08 -2.92 3.46
C PHE A 68 -7.61 -1.56 2.99
N TYR A 69 -8.93 -1.40 3.00
CA TYR A 69 -9.58 -0.11 3.06
C TYR A 69 -10.11 0.11 4.47
N CYS A 70 -9.73 1.24 5.06
CA CYS A 70 -10.13 1.59 6.43
C CYS A 70 -10.75 2.98 6.45
N LYS A 71 -11.86 3.13 7.18
CA LYS A 71 -12.62 4.39 7.25
C LYS A 71 -13.16 4.62 8.65
N ASP A 72 -13.12 5.86 9.09
CA ASP A 72 -13.86 6.36 10.25
C ASP A 72 -15.19 6.95 9.77
N THR A 73 -16.31 6.34 10.19
CA THR A 73 -17.65 6.83 9.87
C THR A 73 -18.31 7.57 11.05
N THR A 74 -17.65 7.60 12.20
CA THR A 74 -18.15 8.22 13.44
C THR A 74 -17.54 9.57 13.74
N GLY A 75 -16.37 9.87 13.12
CA GLY A 75 -15.67 11.14 13.29
C GLY A 75 -14.81 11.21 14.55
N ASP A 76 -14.55 10.09 15.22
CA ASP A 76 -13.72 10.05 16.43
C ASP A 76 -12.21 9.88 16.16
N GLY A 77 -11.86 9.67 14.88
CA GLY A 77 -10.49 9.47 14.42
C GLY A 77 -10.03 8.02 14.49
N ILE A 78 -10.93 7.07 14.76
CA ILE A 78 -10.65 5.64 14.81
C ILE A 78 -11.42 4.95 13.68
N ALA A 79 -10.73 4.12 12.90
CA ALA A 79 -11.38 3.36 11.84
C ALA A 79 -12.34 2.31 12.43
N ASN A 80 -13.61 2.43 12.10
CA ASN A 80 -14.66 1.46 12.45
C ASN A 80 -15.07 0.60 11.24
N VAL A 81 -14.58 0.93 10.04
CA VAL A 81 -14.61 0.08 8.85
C VAL A 81 -13.20 -0.40 8.57
N ARG A 82 -13.02 -1.71 8.40
CA ARG A 82 -11.75 -2.33 7.97
C ARG A 82 -12.09 -3.48 7.04
N GLU A 83 -11.90 -3.27 5.77
CA GLU A 83 -12.20 -4.23 4.72
C GLU A 83 -10.92 -4.66 4.01
N LYS A 84 -10.72 -5.97 3.85
CA LYS A 84 -9.63 -6.52 3.07
C LYS A 84 -10.05 -6.50 1.60
N ILE A 85 -9.28 -5.81 0.76
CA ILE A 85 -9.57 -5.64 -0.67
C ILE A 85 -8.79 -6.63 -1.51
N LEU A 86 -7.48 -6.70 -1.31
CA LEU A 86 -6.57 -7.60 -2.01
C LEU A 86 -5.78 -8.42 -1.00
N THR A 87 -5.35 -9.60 -1.43
CA THR A 87 -4.48 -10.50 -0.64
C THR A 87 -3.50 -11.25 -1.54
N GLY A 88 -2.46 -11.84 -0.93
CA GLY A 88 -1.48 -12.67 -1.62
C GLY A 88 -0.18 -11.94 -1.97
N PHE A 89 0.03 -10.71 -1.46
CA PHE A 89 1.33 -10.03 -1.60
C PHE A 89 2.40 -10.78 -0.82
N GLY A 90 3.58 -10.91 -1.43
CA GLY A 90 4.71 -11.58 -0.80
C GLY A 90 5.17 -10.87 0.47
N SER A 91 5.50 -11.65 1.48
CA SER A 91 5.97 -11.20 2.80
C SER A 91 7.15 -12.02 3.33
N ASP A 92 7.76 -12.83 2.47
CA ASP A 92 8.87 -13.73 2.77
C ASP A 92 10.26 -13.05 2.74
N LEU A 93 10.33 -11.86 2.20
CA LEU A 93 11.52 -11.02 2.20
C LEU A 93 11.47 -9.96 3.31
N ALA A 94 12.57 -9.21 3.50
CA ALA A 94 12.60 -8.09 4.43
C ALA A 94 11.50 -7.06 4.14
N GLY A 95 11.01 -6.37 5.16
CA GLY A 95 9.90 -5.42 5.05
C GLY A 95 10.09 -4.33 3.99
N GLU A 96 11.32 -3.93 3.71
CA GLU A 96 11.69 -3.01 2.62
C GLU A 96 11.41 -3.57 1.21
N ALA A 97 11.27 -4.91 1.10
CA ALA A 97 10.92 -5.58 -0.14
C ALA A 97 9.41 -5.84 -0.31
N HIS A 98 8.59 -5.44 0.65
CA HIS A 98 7.14 -5.57 0.58
C HIS A 98 6.52 -4.53 -0.37
N LEU A 99 5.23 -4.73 -0.70
CA LEU A 99 4.47 -3.76 -1.51
C LEU A 99 4.60 -2.34 -0.94
N ASN A 100 4.67 -1.35 -1.81
CA ASN A 100 4.82 0.04 -1.41
C ASN A 100 4.29 1.02 -2.47
N SER A 101 4.47 2.32 -2.20
CA SER A 101 4.29 3.39 -3.20
C SER A 101 2.92 3.44 -3.84
N PHE A 102 1.87 3.56 -3.04
CA PHE A 102 0.56 3.91 -3.59
C PHE A 102 0.60 5.32 -4.17
N ARG A 103 0.23 5.47 -5.45
CA ARG A 103 0.23 6.75 -6.16
C ARG A 103 -1.03 6.89 -7.00
N TRP A 104 -1.61 8.08 -6.97
CA TRP A 104 -2.63 8.46 -7.93
C TRP A 104 -2.01 8.62 -9.31
N GLY A 105 -2.54 7.91 -10.30
CA GLY A 105 -2.23 8.14 -11.70
C GLY A 105 -3.06 9.29 -12.28
N VAL A 106 -2.65 9.79 -13.45
CA VAL A 106 -3.43 10.77 -14.24
C VAL A 106 -4.76 10.18 -14.74
N ASP A 107 -4.90 8.88 -14.67
CA ASP A 107 -6.09 8.09 -14.99
C ASP A 107 -7.10 7.99 -13.83
N ASN A 108 -6.86 8.69 -12.71
CA ASN A 108 -7.64 8.64 -11.48
C ASN A 108 -7.73 7.24 -10.86
N ARG A 109 -6.74 6.40 -11.07
CA ARG A 109 -6.59 5.08 -10.46
C ARG A 109 -5.37 5.05 -9.53
N ILE A 110 -5.35 4.10 -8.61
CA ILE A 110 -4.25 3.90 -7.68
C ILE A 110 -3.26 2.91 -8.30
N HIS A 111 -2.05 3.39 -8.57
CA HIS A 111 -0.92 2.57 -9.00
C HIS A 111 -0.13 2.11 -7.78
N ILE A 112 0.24 0.83 -7.76
CA ILE A 112 0.83 0.15 -6.62
C ILE A 112 2.07 -0.61 -7.08
N SER A 113 3.19 -0.41 -6.39
CA SER A 113 4.39 -1.22 -6.58
C SER A 113 4.30 -2.48 -5.71
N THR A 114 4.43 -3.66 -6.33
CA THR A 114 4.46 -4.94 -5.60
C THR A 114 5.85 -5.30 -5.10
N ASN A 115 6.85 -4.49 -5.46
CA ASN A 115 8.24 -4.63 -5.06
C ASN A 115 8.87 -5.97 -5.49
N LEU A 116 9.97 -6.34 -4.83
CA LEU A 116 10.70 -7.58 -5.11
C LEU A 116 9.96 -8.83 -4.64
N SER A 117 9.17 -8.71 -3.56
CA SER A 117 8.38 -9.82 -3.02
C SER A 117 7.28 -10.26 -4.01
N GLY A 118 6.73 -9.32 -4.80
CA GLY A 118 5.64 -9.62 -5.72
C GLY A 118 4.46 -10.26 -5.01
N GLY A 119 4.06 -11.44 -5.48
CA GLY A 119 3.03 -12.28 -4.89
C GLY A 119 2.11 -12.90 -5.93
N ASP A 120 1.25 -13.81 -5.48
CA ASP A 120 0.13 -14.36 -6.22
C ASP A 120 -1.16 -13.71 -5.71
N ILE A 121 -1.51 -12.58 -6.33
CA ILE A 121 -2.48 -11.60 -5.83
C ILE A 121 -3.87 -11.93 -6.34
N ARG A 122 -4.86 -11.77 -5.48
CA ARG A 122 -6.29 -11.91 -5.80
C ARG A 122 -7.14 -10.93 -5.01
N LEU A 123 -8.39 -10.77 -5.43
CA LEU A 123 -9.39 -10.12 -4.60
C LEU A 123 -9.61 -10.96 -3.32
N ALA A 124 -9.77 -10.30 -2.19
CA ALA A 124 -9.82 -10.98 -0.90
C ALA A 124 -11.01 -11.95 -0.74
N ASN A 125 -12.10 -11.69 -1.47
CA ASN A 125 -13.32 -12.46 -1.46
C ASN A 125 -13.41 -13.54 -2.56
N THR A 126 -12.31 -13.82 -3.27
CA THR A 126 -12.27 -14.81 -4.36
C THR A 126 -11.47 -16.04 -3.97
N ALA A 127 -11.64 -17.14 -4.74
CA ALA A 127 -10.89 -18.36 -4.53
C ALA A 127 -9.39 -18.17 -4.84
N GLU A 128 -8.54 -18.94 -4.17
CA GLU A 128 -7.08 -18.91 -4.36
C GLU A 128 -6.68 -19.23 -5.81
N SER A 129 -7.42 -20.08 -6.50
CA SER A 129 -7.21 -20.41 -7.90
C SER A 129 -7.36 -19.23 -8.88
N THR A 130 -7.89 -18.08 -8.43
CA THR A 130 -8.00 -16.86 -9.22
C THR A 130 -6.79 -15.94 -9.07
N ALA A 131 -5.79 -16.32 -8.28
CA ALA A 131 -4.61 -15.52 -8.03
C ALA A 131 -3.77 -15.33 -9.30
N VAL A 132 -3.21 -14.13 -9.44
CA VAL A 132 -2.39 -13.72 -10.57
C VAL A 132 -1.02 -13.35 -10.06
N SER A 133 0.03 -13.92 -10.67
CA SER A 133 1.42 -13.61 -10.30
C SER A 133 1.79 -12.18 -10.71
N THR A 134 2.36 -11.45 -9.77
CA THR A 134 2.81 -10.07 -9.96
C THR A 134 4.33 -9.92 -9.89
N ARG A 135 5.07 -11.02 -10.02
CA ARG A 135 6.54 -10.97 -9.98
C ARG A 135 7.09 -10.02 -11.06
N GLY A 136 7.81 -8.98 -10.60
CA GLY A 136 8.39 -7.96 -11.49
C GLY A 136 7.38 -6.97 -12.06
N ARG A 137 6.15 -6.95 -11.58
CA ARG A 137 5.05 -6.11 -12.05
C ARG A 137 4.44 -5.31 -10.92
N GLY A 138 3.88 -4.14 -11.25
CA GLY A 138 2.96 -3.44 -10.38
C GLY A 138 1.51 -3.81 -10.66
N ILE A 139 0.59 -3.22 -9.92
CA ILE A 139 -0.84 -3.32 -10.17
C ILE A 139 -1.49 -1.93 -10.21
N ILE A 140 -2.67 -1.88 -10.83
CA ILE A 140 -3.53 -0.70 -10.86
C ILE A 140 -4.87 -1.10 -10.27
N LEU A 141 -5.36 -0.32 -9.31
CA LEU A 141 -6.64 -0.49 -8.66
C LEU A 141 -7.54 0.70 -8.98
N ASN A 142 -8.76 0.44 -9.45
CA ASN A 142 -9.79 1.46 -9.54
C ASN A 142 -10.54 1.55 -8.21
N PRO A 143 -10.38 2.61 -7.41
CA PRO A 143 -11.02 2.67 -6.09
C PRO A 143 -12.54 2.87 -6.15
N ARG A 144 -13.10 3.19 -7.34
CA ARG A 144 -14.55 3.27 -7.56
C ARG A 144 -15.16 1.92 -7.92
N ASP A 145 -14.33 0.96 -8.34
CA ASP A 145 -14.76 -0.39 -8.71
C ASP A 145 -13.68 -1.39 -8.26
N LEU A 146 -13.90 -1.97 -7.11
CA LEU A 146 -12.99 -2.92 -6.48
C LEU A 146 -13.23 -4.38 -6.92
N SER A 147 -13.99 -4.58 -7.99
CA SER A 147 -14.28 -5.92 -8.53
C SER A 147 -13.12 -6.55 -9.32
N ALA A 148 -12.12 -5.75 -9.67
CA ALA A 148 -10.94 -6.18 -10.43
C ALA A 148 -9.72 -5.30 -10.13
N PHE A 149 -8.55 -5.80 -10.49
CA PHE A 149 -7.30 -5.04 -10.60
C PHE A 149 -6.62 -5.39 -11.93
N GLU A 150 -5.72 -4.52 -12.37
CA GLU A 150 -4.96 -4.71 -13.60
C GLU A 150 -3.46 -4.82 -13.27
N LEU A 151 -2.74 -5.63 -14.04
CA LEU A 151 -1.29 -5.66 -14.01
C LEU A 151 -0.71 -4.45 -14.75
N THR A 152 0.46 -4.00 -14.35
CA THR A 152 1.21 -2.93 -15.04
C THR A 152 2.70 -3.21 -15.03
N SER A 153 3.41 -2.67 -16.01
CA SER A 153 4.86 -2.86 -16.14
C SER A 153 5.62 -2.40 -14.91
N GLY A 154 6.64 -3.18 -14.55
CA GLY A 154 7.68 -2.87 -13.60
C GLY A 154 7.24 -2.80 -12.15
N ALA A 155 8.09 -3.32 -11.28
CA ALA A 155 8.00 -3.14 -9.84
C ALA A 155 9.24 -2.39 -9.36
N GLY A 156 9.04 -1.28 -8.66
CA GLY A 156 10.12 -0.56 -7.99
C GLY A 156 10.45 -1.19 -6.65
N GLN A 157 11.72 -1.22 -6.26
CA GLN A 157 12.10 -1.76 -4.94
C GLN A 157 11.78 -0.77 -3.82
N HIS A 158 12.16 0.49 -3.96
CA HIS A 158 12.05 1.47 -2.88
C HIS A 158 11.09 2.61 -3.15
N GLY A 159 10.45 2.62 -4.29
CA GLY A 159 9.53 3.69 -4.60
C GLY A 159 9.08 3.74 -6.04
N MET A 160 7.96 4.39 -6.22
CA MET A 160 7.39 4.71 -7.50
C MET A 160 6.85 6.14 -7.44
N SER A 161 7.05 6.88 -8.52
CA SER A 161 6.45 8.21 -8.71
C SER A 161 5.98 8.36 -10.14
N MET A 162 5.14 9.35 -10.39
CA MET A 162 4.70 9.73 -11.74
C MET A 162 4.90 11.22 -11.95
N ASP A 163 5.19 11.59 -13.19
CA ASP A 163 5.17 12.98 -13.61
C ASP A 163 3.76 13.42 -14.07
N ASN A 164 3.64 14.69 -14.45
CA ASN A 164 2.38 15.29 -14.88
C ASN A 164 1.81 14.71 -16.20
N TRP A 165 2.58 13.89 -16.91
CA TRP A 165 2.18 13.21 -18.14
C TRP A 165 1.87 11.73 -17.92
N GLY A 166 1.93 11.25 -16.65
CA GLY A 166 1.67 9.86 -16.30
C GLY A 166 2.85 8.91 -16.55
N ARG A 167 4.06 9.44 -16.84
CA ARG A 167 5.24 8.59 -16.97
C ARG A 167 5.66 8.10 -15.60
N LYS A 168 5.88 6.79 -15.49
CA LYS A 168 6.19 6.11 -14.24
C LYS A 168 7.70 5.98 -14.05
N PHE A 169 8.16 6.36 -12.88
CA PHE A 169 9.55 6.25 -12.45
C PHE A 169 9.62 5.35 -11.22
N VAL A 170 10.60 4.46 -11.19
CA VAL A 170 10.88 3.54 -10.09
C VAL A 170 12.35 3.60 -9.71
N CYS A 171 12.69 3.14 -8.52
CA CYS A 171 14.07 3.03 -8.08
C CYS A 171 14.34 1.71 -7.36
N SER A 172 15.62 1.37 -7.28
CA SER A 172 16.13 0.23 -6.53
C SER A 172 17.49 0.56 -5.93
N ASN A 173 18.04 -0.33 -5.12
CA ASN A 173 19.39 -0.17 -4.54
C ASN A 173 20.47 0.10 -5.59
N SER A 174 20.37 -0.57 -6.74
CA SER A 174 21.39 -0.51 -7.80
C SER A 174 21.07 0.52 -8.88
N VAL A 175 19.81 0.94 -9.00
CA VAL A 175 19.35 1.86 -10.04
C VAL A 175 18.54 2.99 -9.37
N PRO A 176 19.16 4.17 -9.20
CA PRO A 176 18.53 5.30 -8.48
C PRO A 176 17.27 5.83 -9.14
N ALA A 177 17.17 5.77 -10.47
CA ALA A 177 15.99 6.19 -11.21
C ALA A 177 15.88 5.43 -12.53
N GLN A 178 14.70 4.89 -12.78
CA GLN A 178 14.38 4.15 -14.00
C GLN A 178 12.98 4.55 -14.47
N MET A 179 12.85 4.96 -15.71
CA MET A 179 11.55 5.23 -16.32
C MET A 179 11.01 3.97 -16.97
N LEU A 180 9.77 3.62 -16.69
CA LEU A 180 9.07 2.54 -17.35
C LEU A 180 8.49 3.03 -18.67
N MET A 181 9.09 2.61 -19.77
CA MET A 181 8.79 3.11 -21.12
C MET A 181 7.63 2.38 -21.79
N LEU A 182 7.46 1.11 -21.47
CA LEU A 182 6.49 0.24 -22.13
C LEU A 182 5.47 -0.27 -21.14
N ASP A 183 4.24 -0.34 -21.58
CA ASP A 183 3.14 -0.99 -20.89
C ASP A 183 3.24 -2.52 -21.03
N ASP A 184 2.66 -3.30 -20.15
CA ASP A 184 2.66 -4.77 -20.11
C ASP A 184 2.17 -5.45 -21.40
N ARG A 185 1.45 -4.72 -22.23
CA ARG A 185 0.91 -5.23 -23.50
C ARG A 185 1.91 -5.21 -24.68
N TYR A 186 3.17 -4.83 -24.46
CA TYR A 186 4.21 -4.77 -25.49
C TYR A 186 5.35 -5.72 -25.21
#